data_fc1e132e1c6a68002b1784e7d70d3d7c
#
_entry.id   fc1e132e1c6a68002b1784e7d70d3d7c
#
_cell.length_a   1.000
_cell.length_b   1.000
_cell.length_c   1.000
_cell.angle_alpha   90.00
_cell.angle_beta   90.00
_cell.angle_gamma   90.00
#
_symmetry.space_group_name_H-M   'P 1'
#
loop_
_entity.id
_entity.type
_entity.pdbx_description
1 polymer ?
#
loop_
_entity_poly.entity_id
_entity_poly.type
_entity_poly.pdbx_seq_one_letter_code
_entity_poly.pdbx_strand_id
1 'polypeptide(L)'
;MTPLECAEGIAAFIERQAVEYDETLRDIHEDGTETVTEIQAFTGFLPRAQSKAELVKLCPAIVVRPDEVNDEEERTVVRIIMYVTTYDPDMRNGHVSLFHLMEWLRMQLLAHNPVPNADGKEKWFIVDGSMKSVVPDDQPFPQWWGYVECDIYLPQPETNHSITFDWRQERGQS
;
A
#
# COMPACT_ATOMS: atom_id res chain seq x y z
N MET A 1 -13.30 -1.45 -12.06
CA MET A 1 -12.28 -1.14 -11.02
C MET A 1 -11.91 -2.44 -10.34
N THR A 2 -10.63 -2.78 -10.34
CA THR A 2 -10.11 -4.03 -9.78
C THR A 2 -9.34 -3.76 -8.48
N PRO A 3 -9.14 -4.77 -7.61
CA PRO A 3 -8.28 -4.63 -6.43
C PRO A 3 -6.85 -4.18 -6.76
N LEU A 4 -6.31 -4.61 -7.90
CA LEU A 4 -4.99 -4.19 -8.37
C LEU A 4 -4.96 -2.71 -8.74
N GLU A 5 -5.93 -2.21 -9.51
CA GLU A 5 -6.04 -0.78 -9.85
C GLU A 5 -6.17 0.08 -8.59
N CYS A 6 -6.88 -0.42 -7.57
CA CYS A 6 -6.94 0.24 -6.27
C CYS A 6 -5.54 0.35 -5.62
N ALA A 7 -4.80 -0.75 -5.58
CA ALA A 7 -3.44 -0.75 -5.02
C ALA A 7 -2.48 0.16 -5.80
N GLU A 8 -2.54 0.16 -7.14
CA GLU A 8 -1.76 1.05 -8.01
C GLU A 8 -2.09 2.53 -7.75
N GLY A 9 -3.37 2.84 -7.58
CA GLY A 9 -3.80 4.20 -7.27
C GLY A 9 -3.35 4.68 -5.90
N ILE A 10 -3.36 3.81 -4.89
CA ILE A 10 -2.83 4.12 -3.55
C ILE A 10 -1.32 4.31 -3.60
N ALA A 11 -0.58 3.46 -4.33
CA ALA A 11 0.87 3.62 -4.51
C ALA A 11 1.19 4.98 -5.17
N ALA A 12 0.50 5.33 -6.24
CA ALA A 12 0.65 6.63 -6.89
C ALA A 12 0.27 7.81 -5.98
N PHE A 13 -0.73 7.65 -5.12
CA PHE A 13 -1.07 8.65 -4.11
C PHE A 13 0.07 8.83 -3.10
N ILE A 14 0.63 7.73 -2.59
CA ILE A 14 1.75 7.75 -1.65
C ILE A 14 2.96 8.47 -2.25
N GLU A 15 3.34 8.15 -3.50
CA GLU A 15 4.46 8.82 -4.18
C GLU A 15 4.25 10.33 -4.28
N ARG A 16 3.05 10.78 -4.61
CA ARG A 16 2.76 12.21 -4.66
C ARG A 16 2.87 12.90 -3.30
N GLN A 17 2.40 12.25 -2.25
CA GLN A 17 2.49 12.81 -0.89
C GLN A 17 3.92 12.74 -0.33
N ALA A 18 4.70 11.76 -0.77
CA ALA A 18 6.07 11.55 -0.31
C ALA A 18 7.02 12.71 -0.66
N VAL A 19 6.72 13.47 -1.70
CA VAL A 19 7.50 14.66 -2.08
C VAL A 19 7.62 15.66 -0.93
N GLU A 20 6.57 15.82 -0.12
CA GLU A 20 6.59 16.71 1.06
C GLU A 20 7.36 16.07 2.23
N TYR A 21 7.36 14.73 2.31
CA TYR A 21 8.02 14.00 3.39
C TYR A 21 9.55 13.93 3.19
N ASP A 22 10.02 13.87 1.96
CA ASP A 22 11.44 13.77 1.61
C ASP A 22 12.26 14.93 2.16
N GLU A 23 11.65 16.08 2.39
CA GLU A 23 12.33 17.22 3.04
C GLU A 23 12.74 16.90 4.50
N THR A 24 12.09 15.97 5.16
CA THR A 24 12.35 15.60 6.56
C THR A 24 13.34 14.43 6.72
N LEU A 25 13.57 13.65 5.65
CA LEU A 25 14.51 12.52 5.62
C LEU A 25 15.90 12.90 5.09
N ARG A 26 16.23 14.18 5.09
CA ARG A 26 17.56 14.65 4.68
C ARG A 26 18.61 14.26 5.72
N ASP A 27 19.47 13.31 5.37
CA ASP A 27 20.65 13.01 6.14
C ASP A 27 21.77 13.99 5.75
N ILE A 28 22.15 14.84 6.68
CA ILE A 28 23.30 15.73 6.51
C ILE A 28 24.52 14.99 7.07
N HIS A 29 25.40 14.54 6.19
CA HIS A 29 26.65 13.90 6.58
C HIS A 29 27.62 14.92 7.21
N GLU A 30 28.55 14.43 8.02
CA GLU A 30 29.57 15.29 8.71
C GLU A 30 30.42 16.11 7.73
N ASP A 31 30.52 15.68 6.46
CA ASP A 31 31.23 16.39 5.38
C ASP A 31 30.37 17.48 4.70
N GLY A 32 29.14 17.69 5.16
CA GLY A 32 28.20 18.67 4.60
C GLY A 32 27.50 18.21 3.32
N THR A 33 27.68 16.97 2.91
CA THR A 33 26.89 16.38 1.82
C THR A 33 25.49 15.98 2.32
N GLU A 34 24.47 16.28 1.54
CA GLU A 34 23.07 15.97 1.82
C GLU A 34 22.65 14.78 0.97
N THR A 35 22.20 13.69 1.60
CA THR A 35 21.57 12.59 0.89
C THR A 35 20.07 12.70 1.08
N VAL A 36 19.36 12.95 0.00
CA VAL A 36 17.89 12.89 -0.05
C VAL A 36 17.53 11.47 -0.44
N THR A 37 16.86 10.75 0.46
CA THR A 37 16.38 9.40 0.16
C THR A 37 14.90 9.49 -0.15
N GLU A 38 14.56 9.32 -1.41
CA GLU A 38 13.16 9.33 -1.88
C GLU A 38 12.43 8.07 -1.42
N ILE A 39 11.20 8.26 -0.90
CA ILE A 39 10.32 7.14 -0.60
C ILE A 39 9.79 6.59 -1.92
N GLN A 40 10.00 5.30 -2.17
CA GLN A 40 9.52 4.60 -3.34
C GLN A 40 8.25 3.83 -3.00
N ALA A 41 7.22 3.89 -3.85
CA ALA A 41 6.03 3.07 -3.71
C ALA A 41 5.97 2.01 -4.83
N PHE A 42 5.68 0.79 -4.45
CA PHE A 42 5.56 -0.35 -5.35
C PHE A 42 4.20 -1.00 -5.19
N THR A 43 3.71 -1.59 -6.26
CA THR A 43 2.48 -2.40 -6.23
C THR A 43 2.84 -3.88 -6.27
N GLY A 44 2.22 -4.67 -5.39
CA GLY A 44 2.39 -6.11 -5.32
C GLY A 44 3.57 -6.55 -4.45
N PHE A 45 4.77 -6.50 -4.97
CA PHE A 45 5.96 -7.00 -4.27
C PHE A 45 7.15 -6.05 -4.41
N LEU A 46 7.98 -6.01 -3.38
CA LEU A 46 9.25 -5.31 -3.46
C LEU A 46 10.16 -5.99 -4.50
N PRO A 47 10.80 -5.23 -5.39
CA PRO A 47 11.81 -5.80 -6.29
C PRO A 47 12.90 -6.53 -5.50
N ARG A 48 13.35 -7.67 -6.02
CA ARG A 48 14.41 -8.44 -5.37
C ARG A 48 15.74 -7.73 -5.49
N ALA A 49 16.31 -7.34 -4.37
CA ALA A 49 17.69 -6.88 -4.31
C ALA A 49 18.66 -8.08 -4.43
N GLN A 50 19.60 -7.99 -5.35
CA GLN A 50 20.66 -9.02 -5.53
C GLN A 50 21.89 -8.73 -4.66
N SER A 51 21.96 -7.51 -4.09
CA SER A 51 23.06 -7.07 -3.24
C SER A 51 22.56 -6.14 -2.13
N LYS A 52 23.41 -5.99 -1.08
CA LYS A 52 23.14 -5.01 -0.02
C LYS A 52 23.02 -3.58 -0.56
N ALA A 53 23.83 -3.22 -1.55
CA ALA A 53 23.81 -1.89 -2.16
C ALA A 53 22.48 -1.62 -2.90
N GLU A 54 21.90 -2.64 -3.54
CA GLU A 54 20.57 -2.52 -4.16
C GLU A 54 19.46 -2.41 -3.11
N LEU A 55 19.55 -3.18 -2.01
CA LEU A 55 18.58 -3.07 -0.91
C LEU A 55 18.56 -1.66 -0.30
N VAL A 56 19.74 -1.07 -0.08
CA VAL A 56 19.88 0.31 0.42
C VAL A 56 19.21 1.30 -0.54
N LYS A 57 19.33 1.09 -1.86
CA LYS A 57 18.71 1.96 -2.86
C LYS A 57 17.19 1.78 -2.95
N LEU A 58 16.66 0.62 -2.58
CA LEU A 58 15.22 0.38 -2.56
C LEU A 58 14.55 0.96 -1.31
N CYS A 59 15.29 1.21 -0.25
CA CYS A 59 14.76 1.74 0.99
C CYS A 59 14.97 3.26 1.09
N PRO A 60 14.03 4.02 1.67
CA PRO A 60 12.76 3.57 2.22
C PRO A 60 11.73 3.22 1.14
N ALA A 61 10.93 2.18 1.35
CA ALA A 61 9.95 1.75 0.40
C ALA A 61 8.60 1.40 1.06
N ILE A 62 7.54 1.60 0.31
CA ILE A 62 6.18 1.18 0.68
C ILE A 62 5.64 0.28 -0.43
N VAL A 63 5.25 -0.94 -0.09
CA VAL A 63 4.68 -1.89 -1.05
C VAL A 63 3.20 -2.03 -0.79
N VAL A 64 2.38 -1.60 -1.71
CA VAL A 64 0.92 -1.65 -1.64
C VAL A 64 0.42 -2.91 -2.33
N ARG A 65 -0.34 -3.72 -1.61
CA ARG A 65 -0.83 -5.01 -2.12
C ARG A 65 -2.25 -5.29 -1.68
N PRO A 66 -3.15 -5.72 -2.59
CA PRO A 66 -4.39 -6.34 -2.18
C PRO A 66 -4.09 -7.72 -1.58
N ASP A 67 -4.63 -8.00 -0.40
CA ASP A 67 -4.40 -9.23 0.35
C ASP A 67 -5.62 -10.15 0.32
N GLU A 68 -6.79 -9.61 0.62
CA GLU A 68 -8.04 -10.32 0.69
C GLU A 68 -9.12 -9.55 -0.05
N VAL A 69 -9.97 -10.26 -0.79
CA VAL A 69 -11.13 -9.69 -1.48
C VAL A 69 -12.36 -10.43 -1.00
N ASN A 70 -13.32 -9.70 -0.46
CA ASN A 70 -14.56 -10.24 0.05
C ASN A 70 -15.75 -9.55 -0.62
N ASP A 71 -16.52 -10.31 -1.39
CA ASP A 71 -17.72 -9.82 -2.03
C ASP A 71 -18.91 -9.95 -1.07
N GLU A 72 -19.43 -8.80 -0.64
CA GLU A 72 -20.65 -8.68 0.14
C GLU A 72 -21.86 -8.48 -0.80
N GLU A 73 -23.06 -8.39 -0.26
CA GLU A 73 -24.30 -8.32 -1.05
C GLU A 73 -24.36 -7.07 -1.96
N GLU A 74 -23.89 -5.92 -1.50
CA GLU A 74 -23.99 -4.64 -2.22
C GLU A 74 -22.63 -4.03 -2.61
N ARG A 75 -21.53 -4.59 -2.13
CA ARG A 75 -20.18 -4.02 -2.29
C ARG A 75 -19.10 -5.07 -2.17
N THR A 76 -17.94 -4.78 -2.75
CA THR A 76 -16.73 -5.56 -2.53
C THR A 76 -15.87 -4.86 -1.49
N VAL A 77 -15.40 -5.60 -0.51
CA VAL A 77 -14.41 -5.13 0.49
C VAL A 77 -13.06 -5.73 0.15
N VAL A 78 -12.07 -4.87 -0.04
CA VAL A 78 -10.69 -5.30 -0.33
C VAL A 78 -9.80 -4.91 0.83
N ARG A 79 -9.10 -5.87 1.41
CA ARG A 79 -8.02 -5.61 2.35
C ARG A 79 -6.77 -5.22 1.60
N ILE A 80 -6.27 -4.04 1.86
CA ILE A 80 -5.00 -3.55 1.36
C ILE A 80 -3.98 -3.59 2.48
N ILE A 81 -2.83 -4.21 2.21
CA ILE A 81 -1.67 -4.18 3.09
C ILE A 81 -0.59 -3.31 2.45
N MET A 82 -0.05 -2.41 3.21
CA MET A 82 1.06 -1.53 2.85
C MET A 82 2.27 -1.90 3.69
N TYR A 83 3.20 -2.65 3.12
CA TYR A 83 4.46 -2.99 3.78
C TYR A 83 5.40 -1.81 3.70
N VAL A 84 5.87 -1.35 4.84
CA VAL A 84 6.82 -0.26 4.97
C VAL A 84 8.18 -0.84 5.34
N THR A 85 9.22 -0.46 4.62
CA THR A 85 10.57 -0.91 4.91
C THR A 85 11.55 0.24 4.87
N THR A 86 12.47 0.25 5.83
CA THR A 86 13.58 1.20 5.93
C THR A 86 14.88 0.44 6.11
N TYR A 87 15.99 1.09 5.83
CA TYR A 87 17.31 0.55 6.01
C TYR A 87 18.12 1.49 6.91
N ASP A 88 18.54 0.99 8.06
CA ASP A 88 19.38 1.73 8.99
C ASP A 88 20.28 0.77 9.79
N PRO A 89 21.61 0.89 9.72
CA PRO A 89 22.55 0.06 10.46
C PRO A 89 22.66 0.41 11.95
N ASP A 90 21.98 1.44 12.43
CA ASP A 90 21.95 1.77 13.87
C ASP A 90 21.05 0.76 14.62
N MET A 91 21.67 -0.11 15.39
CA MET A 91 20.97 -1.11 16.20
C MET A 91 20.07 -0.51 17.29
N ARG A 92 20.35 0.71 17.73
CA ARG A 92 19.57 1.36 18.81
C ARG A 92 18.39 2.15 18.28
N ASN A 93 18.65 2.97 17.23
CA ASN A 93 17.70 3.98 16.79
C ASN A 93 17.18 3.73 15.36
N GLY A 94 17.70 2.73 14.64
CA GLY A 94 17.33 2.47 13.24
C GLY A 94 15.83 2.22 13.03
N HIS A 95 15.14 1.69 14.04
CA HIS A 95 13.69 1.51 13.99
C HIS A 95 12.90 2.84 14.00
N VAL A 96 13.50 3.95 14.44
CA VAL A 96 12.80 5.25 14.58
C VAL A 96 12.29 5.74 13.23
N SER A 97 13.10 5.62 12.19
CA SER A 97 12.71 5.98 10.81
C SER A 97 11.52 5.17 10.33
N LEU A 98 11.45 3.87 10.66
CA LEU A 98 10.30 3.03 10.34
C LEU A 98 9.03 3.53 11.01
N PHE A 99 9.07 3.81 12.31
CA PHE A 99 7.90 4.29 13.05
C PHE A 99 7.40 5.63 12.51
N HIS A 100 8.32 6.58 12.22
CA HIS A 100 7.93 7.86 11.64
C HIS A 100 7.28 7.69 10.27
N LEU A 101 7.82 6.85 9.40
CA LEU A 101 7.27 6.61 8.07
C LEU A 101 5.91 5.93 8.14
N MET A 102 5.73 4.96 9.03
CA MET A 102 4.44 4.29 9.24
C MET A 102 3.37 5.26 9.78
N GLU A 103 3.72 6.12 10.73
CA GLU A 103 2.81 7.12 11.28
C GLU A 103 2.44 8.17 10.22
N TRP A 104 3.41 8.65 9.44
CA TRP A 104 3.15 9.54 8.31
C TRP A 104 2.18 8.91 7.31
N LEU A 105 2.43 7.66 6.89
CA LEU A 105 1.57 6.94 5.96
C LEU A 105 0.12 6.85 6.48
N ARG A 106 -0.03 6.44 7.75
CA ARG A 106 -1.32 6.36 8.42
C ARG A 106 -2.06 7.70 8.40
N MET A 107 -1.36 8.78 8.75
CA MET A 107 -1.92 10.12 8.78
C MET A 107 -2.32 10.61 7.39
N GLN A 108 -1.52 10.35 6.35
CA GLN A 108 -1.87 10.72 4.97
C GLN A 108 -3.14 10.03 4.50
N LEU A 109 -3.27 8.74 4.75
CA LEU A 109 -4.45 7.98 4.36
C LEU A 109 -5.71 8.44 5.09
N LEU A 110 -5.63 8.70 6.39
CA LEU A 110 -6.77 9.19 7.18
C LEU A 110 -7.17 10.61 6.80
N ALA A 111 -6.21 11.50 6.54
CA ALA A 111 -6.48 12.89 6.17
C ALA A 111 -7.11 13.01 4.78
N HIS A 112 -6.84 12.06 3.89
CA HIS A 112 -7.33 12.05 2.51
C HIS A 112 -8.36 10.94 2.24
N ASN A 113 -9.14 10.57 3.23
CA ASN A 113 -10.26 9.64 3.01
C ASN A 113 -11.50 10.40 2.53
N PRO A 114 -12.02 10.15 1.32
CA PRO A 114 -11.63 9.10 0.36
C PRO A 114 -10.33 9.40 -0.39
N VAL A 115 -9.50 8.36 -0.54
CA VAL A 115 -8.20 8.46 -1.22
C VAL A 115 -8.40 8.64 -2.72
N PRO A 116 -7.85 9.69 -3.35
CA PRO A 116 -7.98 9.90 -4.77
C PRO A 116 -7.03 9.00 -5.57
N ASN A 117 -7.47 8.51 -6.73
CA ASN A 117 -6.60 7.85 -7.69
C ASN A 117 -5.60 8.82 -8.35
N ALA A 118 -4.77 8.31 -9.27
CA ALA A 118 -3.72 9.08 -9.92
C ALA A 118 -4.23 10.30 -10.69
N ASP A 119 -5.43 10.22 -11.30
CA ASP A 119 -6.05 11.30 -12.07
C ASP A 119 -7.07 12.12 -11.25
N GLY A 120 -7.30 11.76 -9.99
CA GLY A 120 -8.22 12.44 -9.08
C GLY A 120 -9.71 12.21 -9.37
N LYS A 121 -10.06 11.42 -10.39
CA LYS A 121 -11.46 11.20 -10.79
C LYS A 121 -12.16 10.14 -9.96
N GLU A 122 -11.44 9.08 -9.61
CA GLU A 122 -11.94 8.01 -8.77
C GLU A 122 -11.40 8.18 -7.36
N LYS A 123 -12.17 7.70 -6.40
CA LYS A 123 -11.82 7.77 -4.99
C LYS A 123 -12.15 6.46 -4.31
N TRP A 124 -11.29 6.06 -3.38
CA TRP A 124 -11.49 4.86 -2.57
C TRP A 124 -11.79 5.22 -1.13
N PHE A 125 -12.84 4.64 -0.60
CA PHE A 125 -13.25 4.85 0.78
C PHE A 125 -12.63 3.79 1.67
N ILE A 126 -11.82 4.24 2.61
CA ILE A 126 -11.33 3.38 3.68
C ILE A 126 -12.48 3.12 4.67
N VAL A 127 -12.69 1.86 5.00
CA VAL A 127 -13.70 1.46 5.98
C VAL A 127 -13.33 2.00 7.36
N ASP A 128 -14.27 2.67 8.01
CA ASP A 128 -14.04 3.26 9.33
C ASP A 128 -13.61 2.19 10.35
N GLY A 129 -12.54 2.48 11.08
CA GLY A 129 -12.00 1.62 12.12
C GLY A 129 -11.26 0.37 11.61
N SER A 130 -11.10 0.20 10.29
CA SER A 130 -10.38 -0.95 9.73
C SER A 130 -8.86 -0.79 9.75
N MET A 131 -8.36 0.45 9.85
CA MET A 131 -6.93 0.71 9.76
C MET A 131 -6.17 0.23 10.99
N LYS A 132 -5.10 -0.53 10.75
CA LYS A 132 -4.18 -1.03 11.77
C LYS A 132 -2.73 -0.85 11.32
N SER A 133 -1.85 -0.63 12.28
CA SER A 133 -0.40 -0.59 12.08
C SER A 133 0.25 -1.65 12.95
N VAL A 134 1.12 -2.45 12.35
CA VAL A 134 1.79 -3.57 13.02
C VAL A 134 3.27 -3.54 12.72
N VAL A 135 4.09 -3.66 13.75
CA VAL A 135 5.54 -3.87 13.64
C VAL A 135 5.85 -5.23 14.24
N PRO A 136 6.26 -6.22 13.43
CA PRO A 136 6.64 -7.53 13.93
C PRO A 136 7.89 -7.48 14.81
N ASP A 137 7.99 -8.38 15.77
CA ASP A 137 9.16 -8.49 16.65
C ASP A 137 10.41 -8.97 15.90
N ASP A 138 10.22 -9.81 14.87
CA ASP A 138 11.31 -10.32 14.04
C ASP A 138 11.65 -9.33 12.92
N GLN A 139 12.80 -8.66 13.08
CA GLN A 139 13.31 -7.66 12.17
C GLN A 139 14.57 -8.15 11.47
N PRO A 140 14.63 -8.16 10.12
CA PRO A 140 15.79 -8.60 9.35
C PRO A 140 16.90 -7.56 9.33
N PHE A 141 17.44 -7.21 10.51
CA PHE A 141 18.51 -6.22 10.65
C PHE A 141 19.62 -6.38 9.59
N PRO A 142 20.06 -5.28 8.97
CA PRO A 142 19.81 -3.85 9.23
C PRO A 142 18.60 -3.25 8.52
N GLN A 143 17.75 -4.08 7.94
CA GLN A 143 16.47 -3.66 7.39
C GLN A 143 15.40 -3.72 8.49
N TRP A 144 14.54 -2.71 8.53
CA TRP A 144 13.42 -2.61 9.45
C TRP A 144 12.12 -2.63 8.66
N TRP A 145 11.11 -3.32 9.16
CA TRP A 145 9.84 -3.39 8.46
C TRP A 145 8.63 -3.46 9.38
N GLY A 146 7.53 -3.00 8.86
CA GLY A 146 6.21 -3.10 9.45
C GLY A 146 5.16 -2.99 8.36
N TYR A 147 3.89 -2.98 8.72
CA TYR A 147 2.85 -2.75 7.75
C TYR A 147 1.67 -1.97 8.34
N VAL A 148 0.98 -1.28 7.45
CA VAL A 148 -0.31 -0.66 7.69
C VAL A 148 -1.33 -1.40 6.84
N GLU A 149 -2.42 -1.85 7.43
CA GLU A 149 -3.52 -2.49 6.72
C GLU A 149 -4.80 -1.69 6.86
N CYS A 150 -5.65 -1.71 5.84
CA CYS A 150 -7.00 -1.18 5.89
C CYS A 150 -7.90 -1.91 4.91
N ASP A 151 -9.21 -1.88 5.19
CA ASP A 151 -10.22 -2.37 4.27
C ASP A 151 -10.75 -1.21 3.42
N ILE A 152 -10.99 -1.45 2.14
CA ILE A 152 -11.44 -0.46 1.17
C ILE A 152 -12.70 -0.96 0.47
N TYR A 153 -13.69 -0.08 0.30
CA TYR A 153 -14.87 -0.36 -0.49
C TYR A 153 -14.61 -0.16 -1.98
N LEU A 154 -14.89 -1.20 -2.76
CA LEU A 154 -14.98 -1.13 -4.20
C LEU A 154 -16.42 -1.34 -4.68
N PRO A 155 -16.85 -0.64 -5.75
CA PRO A 155 -18.12 -0.92 -6.37
C PRO A 155 -18.13 -2.33 -6.98
N GLN A 156 -19.20 -3.06 -6.76
CA GLN A 156 -19.40 -4.33 -7.46
C GLN A 156 -19.76 -4.07 -8.93
N PRO A 157 -19.34 -4.98 -9.84
CA PRO A 157 -19.84 -4.94 -11.20
C PRO A 157 -21.36 -5.16 -11.21
N GLU A 158 -22.06 -4.40 -12.05
CA GLU A 158 -23.50 -4.62 -12.26
C GLU A 158 -23.74 -6.06 -12.71
N THR A 159 -24.62 -6.75 -12.02
CA THR A 159 -25.00 -8.13 -12.40
C THR A 159 -25.75 -8.07 -13.72
N ASN A 160 -25.16 -8.62 -14.76
CA ASN A 160 -25.81 -8.69 -16.06
C ASN A 160 -26.86 -9.79 -16.02
N HIS A 161 -28.10 -9.47 -15.62
CA HIS A 161 -29.23 -10.40 -15.56
C HIS A 161 -29.63 -11.02 -16.92
N SER A 162 -28.96 -10.63 -18.01
CA SER A 162 -29.19 -11.22 -19.34
C SER A 162 -28.52 -12.59 -19.55
N ILE A 163 -27.70 -13.05 -18.65
CA ILE A 163 -27.21 -14.43 -18.62
C ILE A 163 -28.19 -15.27 -17.79
N THR A 164 -29.43 -15.35 -18.20
CA THR A 164 -30.30 -16.42 -17.78
C THR A 164 -29.81 -17.69 -18.47
N PHE A 165 -29.07 -18.50 -17.75
CA PHE A 165 -28.85 -19.90 -18.15
C PHE A 165 -30.21 -20.59 -18.12
N ASP A 166 -30.88 -20.69 -19.28
CA ASP A 166 -32.12 -21.39 -19.40
C ASP A 166 -31.86 -22.92 -19.49
N TRP A 167 -31.56 -23.51 -18.33
CA TRP A 167 -31.37 -24.97 -18.17
C TRP A 167 -32.64 -25.78 -18.47
N ARG A 168 -33.77 -25.12 -18.81
CA ARG A 168 -35.05 -25.79 -19.15
C ARG A 168 -35.12 -26.26 -20.60
N GLN A 169 -34.26 -25.78 -21.49
CA GLN A 169 -34.33 -26.17 -22.90
C GLN A 169 -33.75 -27.56 -23.21
N GLU A 170 -32.97 -28.17 -22.34
CA GLU A 170 -32.38 -29.49 -22.62
C GLU A 170 -33.25 -30.70 -22.23
N ARG A 171 -34.45 -30.54 -21.67
CA ARG A 171 -35.31 -31.64 -21.23
C ARG A 171 -36.52 -31.91 -22.14
N GLY A 172 -36.53 -31.41 -23.33
CA GLY A 172 -37.70 -31.47 -24.21
C GLY A 172 -37.53 -32.20 -25.53
N GLN A 173 -36.56 -33.10 -25.69
CA GLN A 173 -36.52 -34.00 -26.87
C GLN A 173 -36.12 -35.40 -26.41
N SER A 174 -37.13 -36.20 -26.07
CA SER A 174 -37.12 -37.65 -26.09
C SER A 174 -38.45 -38.12 -26.61
#